data_7578acecd2dffca02ac5f2f847fd9443
#
_entry.id   7578acecd2dffca02ac5f2f847fd9443
#
_cell.length_a   1.000
_cell.length_b   1.000
_cell.length_c   1.000
_cell.angle_alpha   90.00
_cell.angle_beta   90.00
_cell.angle_gamma   90.00
#
_symmetry.space_group_name_H-M   'P 1'
#
loop_
_entity.id
_entity.type
_entity.pdbx_description
1 polymer ?
#
loop_
_entity_poly.entity_id
_entity_poly.type
_entity_poly.pdbx_seq_one_letter_code
_entity_poly.pdbx_strand_id
1 'polypeptide(L)'
;MSDKDRPGLGELLRYVGELVDQGAAERYRAMDIDYRPRYTPVLRALSAGAVTVTDITTASRLTQGAISQTVSLMLKDDLVVRHDLEDGRKSGLKLTRRGLELLKRLEPHWETTFRAIGALETEIGFPLLDMLGSLAAALERQGFADRLADAERAGKTDG
;
A
#
# COMPACT_ATOMS: atom_id res chain seq x y z
N MET A 1 -12.19 -30.97 5.05
CA MET A 1 -12.59 -29.77 4.30
C MET A 1 -12.01 -29.90 2.91
N SER A 2 -12.84 -29.97 1.89
CA SER A 2 -12.39 -30.07 0.50
C SER A 2 -11.69 -28.75 0.11
N ASP A 3 -10.73 -28.81 -0.83
CA ASP A 3 -10.09 -27.59 -1.36
C ASP A 3 -11.10 -26.59 -1.95
N LYS A 4 -12.28 -27.08 -2.34
CA LYS A 4 -13.40 -26.25 -2.84
C LYS A 4 -14.08 -25.40 -1.76
N ASP A 5 -13.92 -25.74 -0.48
CA ASP A 5 -14.54 -25.06 0.65
C ASP A 5 -13.58 -24.04 1.31
N ARG A 6 -12.34 -23.94 0.81
CA ARG A 6 -11.35 -22.99 1.35
C ARG A 6 -11.48 -21.63 0.65
N PRO A 7 -11.40 -20.52 1.39
CA PRO A 7 -11.34 -19.19 0.78
C PRO A 7 -10.18 -19.08 -0.20
N GLY A 8 -10.41 -18.47 -1.35
CA GLY A 8 -9.37 -18.24 -2.34
C GLY A 8 -8.37 -17.17 -1.88
N LEU A 9 -7.18 -17.17 -2.51
CA LEU A 9 -6.11 -16.22 -2.20
C LEU A 9 -6.59 -14.76 -2.27
N GLY A 10 -7.30 -14.38 -3.33
CA GLY A 10 -7.80 -13.03 -3.50
C GLY A 10 -8.87 -12.64 -2.47
N GLU A 11 -9.65 -13.60 -1.98
CA GLU A 11 -10.64 -13.39 -0.92
C GLU A 11 -9.95 -13.15 0.43
N LEU A 12 -8.96 -13.98 0.78
CA LEU A 12 -8.20 -13.80 2.02
C LEU A 12 -7.39 -12.51 2.02
N LEU A 13 -6.77 -12.13 0.90
CA LEU A 13 -6.02 -10.88 0.81
C LEU A 13 -6.93 -9.66 1.01
N ARG A 14 -8.14 -9.67 0.44
CA ARG A 14 -9.11 -8.58 0.67
C ARG A 14 -9.56 -8.54 2.12
N TYR A 15 -9.94 -9.68 2.70
CA TYR A 15 -10.39 -9.76 4.08
C TYR A 15 -9.33 -9.28 5.07
N VAL A 16 -8.08 -9.74 4.92
CA VAL A 16 -6.96 -9.27 5.75
C VAL A 16 -6.73 -7.78 5.56
N GLY A 17 -6.77 -7.28 4.32
CA GLY A 17 -6.67 -5.86 4.03
C GLY A 17 -7.74 -5.03 4.73
N GLU A 18 -8.99 -5.47 4.71
CA GLU A 18 -10.11 -4.81 5.42
C GLU A 18 -9.89 -4.76 6.94
N LEU A 19 -9.42 -5.86 7.56
CA LEU A 19 -9.12 -5.89 8.99
C LEU A 19 -8.00 -4.90 9.36
N VAL A 20 -6.94 -4.83 8.55
CA VAL A 20 -5.82 -3.90 8.76
C VAL A 20 -6.29 -2.46 8.62
N ASP A 21 -7.03 -2.14 7.56
CA ASP A 21 -7.52 -0.79 7.30
C ASP A 21 -8.50 -0.31 8.36
N GLN A 22 -9.40 -1.19 8.82
CA GLN A 22 -10.35 -0.90 9.90
C GLN A 22 -9.61 -0.61 11.22
N GLY A 23 -8.67 -1.47 11.61
CA GLY A 23 -7.88 -1.28 12.82
C GLY A 23 -7.03 0.00 12.78
N ALA A 24 -6.43 0.30 11.64
CA ALA A 24 -5.70 1.55 11.44
C ALA A 24 -6.61 2.78 11.58
N ALA A 25 -7.80 2.76 10.95
CA ALA A 25 -8.78 3.84 11.04
C ALA A 25 -9.29 4.06 12.48
N GLU A 26 -9.52 2.99 13.22
CA GLU A 26 -9.90 3.07 14.65
C GLU A 26 -8.79 3.72 15.48
N ARG A 27 -7.53 3.35 15.22
CA ARG A 27 -6.38 3.93 15.92
C ARG A 27 -6.22 5.41 15.62
N TYR A 28 -6.37 5.85 14.37
CA TYR A 28 -6.28 7.28 14.02
C TYR A 28 -7.40 8.08 14.67
N ARG A 29 -8.62 7.56 14.72
CA ARG A 29 -9.73 8.19 15.46
C ARG A 29 -9.42 8.34 16.94
N ALA A 30 -8.86 7.31 17.57
CA ALA A 30 -8.45 7.35 18.98
C ALA A 30 -7.33 8.36 19.26
N MET A 31 -6.52 8.70 18.26
CA MET A 31 -5.47 9.72 18.34
C MET A 31 -5.97 11.13 17.97
N ASP A 32 -7.26 11.29 17.69
CA ASP A 32 -7.84 12.53 17.17
C ASP A 32 -7.10 13.05 15.92
N ILE A 33 -6.83 12.11 15.00
CA ILE A 33 -6.21 12.41 13.70
C ILE A 33 -7.23 12.10 12.61
N ASP A 34 -7.71 13.16 11.93
CA ASP A 34 -8.49 12.99 10.69
C ASP A 34 -7.56 12.56 9.56
N TYR A 35 -7.42 11.25 9.41
CA TYR A 35 -6.47 10.64 8.51
C TYR A 35 -7.04 9.39 7.85
N ARG A 36 -6.72 9.24 6.59
CA ARG A 36 -7.09 8.05 5.81
C ARG A 36 -5.86 7.18 5.59
N PRO A 37 -5.86 5.90 6.01
CA PRO A 37 -4.70 5.00 5.84
C PRO A 37 -4.15 4.96 4.41
N ARG A 38 -5.01 5.13 3.41
CA ARG A 38 -4.62 5.21 1.99
C ARG A 38 -3.65 6.36 1.65
N TYR A 39 -3.52 7.37 2.50
CA TYR A 39 -2.57 8.48 2.32
C TYR A 39 -1.14 8.11 2.68
N THR A 40 -0.95 7.06 3.49
CA THR A 40 0.36 6.63 3.98
C THR A 40 1.41 6.46 2.87
N PRO A 41 1.16 5.75 1.77
CA PRO A 41 2.15 5.58 0.71
C PRO A 41 2.62 6.90 0.11
N VAL A 42 1.70 7.83 -0.11
CA VAL A 42 2.01 9.16 -0.67
C VAL A 42 2.82 9.99 0.31
N LEU A 43 2.40 10.07 1.58
CA LEU A 43 3.11 10.80 2.63
C LEU A 43 4.53 10.27 2.83
N ARG A 44 4.69 8.95 2.91
CA ARG A 44 6.01 8.31 3.07
C ARG A 44 6.92 8.57 1.87
N ALA A 45 6.40 8.47 0.65
CA ALA A 45 7.16 8.73 -0.55
C ALA A 45 7.61 10.20 -0.64
N LEU A 46 6.72 11.16 -0.36
CA LEU A 46 7.05 12.60 -0.33
C LEU A 46 8.06 12.92 0.80
N SER A 47 7.92 12.31 1.97
CA SER A 47 8.88 12.43 3.08
C SER A 47 10.27 11.87 2.70
N ALA A 48 10.31 10.84 1.88
CA ALA A 48 11.55 10.23 1.37
C ALA A 48 12.13 10.96 0.13
N GLY A 49 11.53 12.06 -0.32
CA GLY A 49 12.05 12.89 -1.40
C GLY A 49 11.42 12.64 -2.77
N ALA A 50 10.37 11.83 -2.88
CA ALA A 50 9.58 11.73 -4.10
C ALA A 50 9.00 13.10 -4.47
N VAL A 51 8.93 13.41 -5.76
CA VAL A 51 8.49 14.71 -6.26
C VAL A 51 7.28 14.56 -7.20
N THR A 52 7.17 13.47 -7.94
CA THR A 52 6.13 13.26 -8.95
C THR A 52 5.23 12.07 -8.59
N VAL A 53 4.05 12.01 -9.23
CA VAL A 53 3.17 10.83 -9.13
C VAL A 53 3.91 9.56 -9.55
N THR A 54 4.77 9.64 -10.56
CA THR A 54 5.59 8.51 -11.02
C THR A 54 6.55 8.04 -9.94
N ASP A 55 7.26 8.97 -9.26
CA ASP A 55 8.16 8.62 -8.16
C ASP A 55 7.42 7.92 -7.02
N ILE A 56 6.24 8.45 -6.65
CA ILE A 56 5.39 7.88 -5.61
C ILE A 56 4.92 6.48 -6.00
N THR A 57 4.49 6.29 -7.25
CA THR A 57 4.06 5.00 -7.78
C THR A 57 5.17 3.97 -7.69
N THR A 58 6.38 4.34 -8.12
CA THR A 58 7.57 3.48 -8.04
C THR A 58 7.90 3.10 -6.59
N ALA A 59 7.86 4.07 -5.68
CA ALA A 59 8.20 3.84 -4.27
C ALA A 59 7.16 2.99 -3.52
N SER A 60 5.88 3.08 -3.89
CA SER A 60 4.77 2.47 -3.16
C SER A 60 4.35 1.09 -3.64
N ARG A 61 4.77 0.68 -4.84
CA ARG A 61 4.29 -0.53 -5.55
C ARG A 61 2.76 -0.56 -5.79
N LEU A 62 2.11 0.59 -5.75
CA LEU A 62 0.70 0.74 -6.09
C LEU A 62 0.55 1.16 -7.55
N THR A 63 -0.64 0.97 -8.12
CA THR A 63 -0.91 1.41 -9.48
C THR A 63 -0.92 2.93 -9.56
N GLN A 64 -0.53 3.48 -10.73
CA GLN A 64 -0.58 4.92 -10.97
C GLN A 64 -2.00 5.49 -10.80
N GLY A 65 -3.03 4.73 -11.18
CA GLY A 65 -4.43 5.11 -10.98
C GLY A 65 -4.78 5.26 -9.50
N ALA A 66 -4.39 4.31 -8.66
CA ALA A 66 -4.61 4.35 -7.22
C ALA A 66 -3.90 5.54 -6.57
N ILE A 67 -2.63 5.80 -6.94
CA ILE A 67 -1.87 6.94 -6.45
C ILE A 67 -2.50 8.26 -6.92
N SER A 68 -2.89 8.38 -8.19
CA SER A 68 -3.53 9.59 -8.72
C SER A 68 -4.86 9.92 -8.02
N GLN A 69 -5.67 8.91 -7.70
CA GLN A 69 -6.89 9.09 -6.92
C GLN A 69 -6.58 9.57 -5.50
N THR A 70 -5.58 8.96 -4.86
CA THR A 70 -5.15 9.35 -3.51
C THR A 70 -4.64 10.79 -3.49
N VAL A 71 -3.79 11.16 -4.43
CA VAL A 71 -3.28 12.54 -4.58
C VAL A 71 -4.42 13.52 -4.79
N SER A 72 -5.43 13.18 -5.60
CA SER A 72 -6.60 14.05 -5.80
C SER A 72 -7.38 14.31 -4.52
N LEU A 73 -7.52 13.32 -3.65
CA LEU A 73 -8.13 13.50 -2.33
C LEU A 73 -7.25 14.34 -1.41
N MET A 74 -5.95 14.12 -1.40
CA MET A 74 -5.01 14.89 -0.57
C MET A 74 -4.91 16.36 -1.00
N LEU A 75 -5.09 16.67 -2.29
CA LEU A 75 -5.23 18.03 -2.79
C LEU A 75 -6.50 18.71 -2.24
N LYS A 76 -7.63 17.99 -2.23
CA LYS A 76 -8.90 18.50 -1.65
C LYS A 76 -8.80 18.72 -0.14
N ASP A 77 -8.08 17.85 0.57
CA ASP A 77 -7.88 17.93 2.02
C ASP A 77 -6.77 18.92 2.40
N ASP A 78 -6.20 19.64 1.43
CA ASP A 78 -5.11 20.62 1.62
C ASP A 78 -3.86 20.01 2.30
N LEU A 79 -3.54 18.76 1.99
CA LEU A 79 -2.35 18.06 2.52
C LEU A 79 -1.16 18.15 1.56
N VAL A 80 -1.42 18.25 0.27
CA VAL A 80 -0.42 18.41 -0.78
C VAL A 80 -0.82 19.53 -1.72
N VAL A 81 0.16 20.09 -2.40
CA VAL A 81 -0.03 21.11 -3.43
C VAL A 81 0.83 20.78 -4.65
N ARG A 82 0.31 21.10 -5.84
CA ARG A 82 1.09 21.01 -7.08
C ARG A 82 2.00 22.21 -7.22
N HIS A 83 3.15 21.99 -7.80
CA HIS A 83 4.06 23.05 -8.22
C HIS A 83 4.72 22.70 -9.56
N ASP A 84 5.11 23.71 -10.30
CA ASP A 84 5.83 23.51 -11.54
C ASP A 84 7.28 23.12 -11.23
N LEU A 85 7.79 22.15 -12.00
CA LEU A 85 9.20 21.78 -11.98
C LEU A 85 9.95 22.64 -12.99
N GLU A 86 11.24 22.89 -12.71
CA GLU A 86 12.10 23.75 -13.54
C GLU A 86 12.18 23.33 -15.02
N ASP A 87 11.94 22.05 -15.32
CA ASP A 87 11.92 21.52 -16.69
C ASP A 87 10.59 21.76 -17.43
N GLY A 88 9.60 22.39 -16.80
CA GLY A 88 8.30 22.78 -17.38
C GLY A 88 7.41 21.65 -17.90
N ARG A 89 7.86 20.39 -17.83
CA ARG A 89 7.17 19.23 -18.42
C ARG A 89 6.35 18.40 -17.42
N LYS A 90 6.66 18.48 -16.14
CA LYS A 90 6.04 17.69 -15.08
C LYS A 90 5.63 18.56 -13.91
N SER A 91 4.41 18.33 -13.45
CA SER A 91 3.93 18.91 -12.20
C SER A 91 4.47 18.11 -11.02
N GLY A 92 5.18 18.78 -10.13
CA GLY A 92 5.63 18.24 -8.87
C GLY A 92 4.54 18.29 -7.81
N LEU A 93 4.74 17.55 -6.74
CA LEU A 93 3.92 17.52 -5.53
C LEU A 93 4.79 17.84 -4.32
N LYS A 94 4.28 18.64 -3.42
CA LYS A 94 4.91 18.88 -2.13
C LYS A 94 3.85 18.94 -1.03
N LEU A 95 4.26 18.64 0.20
CA LEU A 95 3.40 18.76 1.36
C LEU A 95 3.11 20.25 1.62
N THR A 96 1.87 20.56 1.98
CA THR A 96 1.47 21.85 2.55
C THR A 96 1.96 21.94 3.99
N ARG A 97 1.80 23.11 4.62
CA ARG A 97 2.03 23.23 6.07
C ARG A 97 1.19 22.22 6.86
N ARG A 98 -0.10 22.08 6.51
CA ARG A 98 -1.00 21.09 7.11
C ARG A 98 -0.52 19.66 6.90
N GLY A 99 -0.04 19.34 5.69
CA GLY A 99 0.55 18.03 5.38
C GLY A 99 1.81 17.73 6.19
N LEU A 100 2.69 18.72 6.38
CA LEU A 100 3.88 18.60 7.23
C LEU A 100 3.54 18.40 8.72
N GLU A 101 2.55 19.11 9.22
CA GLU A 101 2.07 18.96 10.60
C GLU A 101 1.47 17.57 10.83
N LEU A 102 0.68 17.07 9.86
CA LEU A 102 0.15 15.70 9.88
C LEU A 102 1.28 14.67 9.86
N LEU A 103 2.26 14.83 8.98
CA LEU A 103 3.41 13.92 8.87
C LEU A 103 4.14 13.79 10.22
N LYS A 104 4.44 14.89 10.89
CA LYS A 104 5.10 14.90 12.21
C LYS A 104 4.31 14.12 13.27
N ARG A 105 2.98 14.10 13.20
CA ARG A 105 2.15 13.32 14.11
C ARG A 105 2.13 11.85 13.78
N LEU A 106 2.30 11.50 12.50
CA LEU A 106 2.23 10.12 12.00
C LEU A 106 3.56 9.37 12.13
N GLU A 107 4.69 10.03 12.00
CA GLU A 107 6.01 9.37 12.03
C GLU A 107 6.22 8.48 13.27
N PRO A 108 5.96 8.95 14.51
CA PRO A 108 6.08 8.09 15.70
C PRO A 108 5.08 6.93 15.69
N HIS A 109 3.91 7.13 15.09
CA HIS A 109 2.91 6.10 14.96
C HIS A 109 3.34 5.00 13.97
N TRP A 110 4.03 5.35 12.90
CA TRP A 110 4.57 4.36 11.95
C TRP A 110 5.60 3.44 12.59
N GLU A 111 6.47 3.96 13.44
CA GLU A 111 7.40 3.12 14.22
C GLU A 111 6.64 2.11 15.11
N THR A 112 5.57 2.58 15.75
CA THR A 112 4.68 1.72 16.55
C THR A 112 3.98 0.68 15.67
N THR A 113 3.56 1.05 14.47
CA THR A 113 2.94 0.12 13.50
C THR A 113 3.92 -0.98 13.10
N PHE A 114 5.18 -0.67 12.80
CA PHE A 114 6.17 -1.69 12.46
C PHE A 114 6.46 -2.63 13.65
N ARG A 115 6.47 -2.13 14.88
CA ARG A 115 6.57 -2.99 16.07
C ARG A 115 5.37 -3.92 16.23
N ALA A 116 4.17 -3.43 15.97
CA ALA A 116 2.95 -4.25 16.00
C ALA A 116 2.97 -5.33 14.91
N ILE A 117 3.45 -5.02 13.71
CA ILE A 117 3.65 -6.00 12.64
C ILE A 117 4.66 -7.07 13.07
N GLY A 118 5.79 -6.69 13.65
CA GLY A 118 6.78 -7.65 14.16
C GLY A 118 6.22 -8.57 15.26
N ALA A 119 5.35 -8.06 16.13
CA ALA A 119 4.65 -8.89 17.11
C ALA A 119 3.69 -9.89 16.44
N LEU A 120 2.94 -9.44 15.42
CA LEU A 120 2.07 -10.30 14.62
C LEU A 120 2.86 -11.38 13.89
N GLU A 121 3.99 -11.05 13.28
CA GLU A 121 4.90 -12.00 12.64
C GLU A 121 5.41 -13.07 13.61
N THR A 122 5.72 -12.66 14.83
CA THR A 122 6.11 -13.60 15.90
C THR A 122 4.97 -14.54 16.27
N GLU A 123 3.74 -14.02 16.38
CA GLU A 123 2.55 -14.80 16.72
C GLU A 123 2.22 -15.84 15.64
N ILE A 124 2.27 -15.47 14.37
CA ILE A 124 1.95 -16.37 13.25
C ILE A 124 3.13 -17.27 12.85
N GLY A 125 4.35 -16.95 13.31
CA GLY A 125 5.58 -17.71 13.01
C GLY A 125 6.14 -17.48 11.60
N PHE A 126 5.76 -16.41 10.90
CA PHE A 126 6.21 -16.11 9.53
C PHE A 126 6.53 -14.63 9.33
N PRO A 127 7.57 -14.29 8.53
CA PRO A 127 7.92 -12.92 8.17
C PRO A 127 6.93 -12.39 7.12
N LEU A 128 5.81 -11.85 7.56
CA LEU A 128 4.66 -11.51 6.74
C LEU A 128 4.99 -10.50 5.63
N LEU A 129 5.72 -9.42 5.97
CA LEU A 129 6.08 -8.40 4.99
C LEU A 129 7.01 -8.95 3.91
N ASP A 130 7.98 -9.78 4.26
CA ASP A 130 8.90 -10.42 3.31
C ASP A 130 8.16 -11.42 2.42
N MET A 131 7.23 -12.19 2.99
CA MET A 131 6.40 -13.12 2.24
C MET A 131 5.50 -12.40 1.23
N LEU A 132 4.81 -11.34 1.64
CA LEU A 132 3.97 -10.53 0.75
C LEU A 132 4.81 -9.83 -0.32
N GLY A 133 5.98 -9.32 0.03
CA GLY A 133 6.94 -8.74 -0.92
C GLY A 133 7.40 -9.75 -1.97
N SER A 134 7.71 -10.97 -1.54
CA SER A 134 8.11 -12.07 -2.42
C SER A 134 6.97 -12.52 -3.33
N LEU A 135 5.74 -12.59 -2.80
CA LEU A 135 4.54 -12.89 -3.57
C LEU A 135 4.31 -11.84 -4.67
N ALA A 136 4.38 -10.56 -4.31
CA ALA A 136 4.22 -9.46 -5.26
C ALA A 136 5.26 -9.55 -6.37
N ALA A 137 6.55 -9.71 -6.04
CA ALA A 137 7.62 -9.85 -7.02
C ALA A 137 7.45 -11.08 -7.93
N ALA A 138 6.93 -12.19 -7.41
CA ALA A 138 6.64 -13.37 -8.20
C ALA A 138 5.51 -13.13 -9.20
N LEU A 139 4.47 -12.41 -8.81
CA LEU A 139 3.33 -12.06 -9.67
C LEU A 139 3.71 -10.99 -10.72
N GLU A 140 4.63 -10.10 -10.41
CA GLU A 140 5.19 -9.13 -11.37
C GLU A 140 6.02 -9.83 -12.46
N ARG A 141 6.78 -10.88 -12.11
CA ARG A 141 7.57 -11.65 -13.08
C ARG A 141 6.72 -12.54 -13.98
N GLN A 142 5.70 -13.16 -13.42
CA GLN A 142 4.73 -14.00 -14.15
C GLN A 142 3.35 -13.79 -13.56
N GLY A 143 2.47 -13.19 -14.34
CA GLY A 143 1.10 -12.86 -13.95
C GLY A 143 0.29 -14.08 -13.49
N PHE A 144 -0.75 -13.83 -12.72
CA PHE A 144 -1.59 -14.93 -12.21
C PHE A 144 -2.33 -15.67 -13.33
N ALA A 145 -2.71 -14.96 -14.40
CA ALA A 145 -3.35 -15.60 -15.59
C ALA A 145 -2.42 -16.60 -16.26
N ASP A 146 -1.12 -16.27 -16.42
CA ASP A 146 -0.15 -17.19 -17.03
C ASP A 146 0.08 -18.44 -16.16
N ARG A 147 0.10 -18.25 -14.83
CA ARG A 147 0.21 -19.37 -13.89
C ARG A 147 -1.00 -20.31 -13.94
N LEU A 148 -2.20 -19.76 -14.11
CA LEU A 148 -3.41 -20.57 -14.30
C LEU A 148 -3.34 -21.37 -15.61
N ALA A 149 -2.92 -20.74 -16.72
CA ALA A 149 -2.77 -21.42 -17.99
C ALA A 149 -1.71 -22.55 -17.94
N ASP A 150 -0.61 -22.33 -17.20
CA ASP A 150 0.42 -23.36 -16.99
C ASP A 150 -0.13 -24.55 -16.19
N ALA A 151 -0.87 -24.28 -15.12
CA ALA A 151 -1.49 -25.32 -14.29
C ALA A 151 -2.53 -26.15 -15.08
N GLU A 152 -3.32 -25.50 -15.94
CA GLU A 152 -4.26 -26.19 -16.83
C GLU A 152 -3.55 -27.12 -17.82
N ARG A 153 -2.41 -26.69 -18.38
CA ARG A 153 -1.59 -27.52 -19.29
C ARG A 153 -1.00 -28.72 -18.58
N ALA A 154 -0.45 -28.53 -17.39
CA ALA A 154 0.12 -29.60 -16.58
C ALA A 154 -0.94 -30.69 -16.23
N GLY A 155 -2.13 -30.24 -15.81
CA GLY A 155 -3.22 -31.19 -15.48
C GLY A 155 -3.78 -32.00 -16.65
N LYS A 156 -3.56 -31.56 -17.91
CA LYS A 156 -3.93 -32.33 -19.13
C LYS A 156 -2.89 -33.34 -19.56
N THR A 157 -1.67 -33.25 -19.06
CA THR A 157 -0.56 -34.14 -19.43
C THR A 157 -0.51 -35.39 -18.53
N ASP A 158 -1.10 -35.31 -17.33
CA ASP A 158 -1.12 -36.40 -16.34
C ASP A 158 -2.42 -37.25 -16.37
N GLY A 159 -3.31 -37.04 -17.32
CA GLY A 159 -4.55 -37.80 -17.55
C GLY A 159 -4.61 -38.46 -18.90
#